data_5f9b5c6e6233993df1240d34cd17b543
#
_entry.id   5f9b5c6e6233993df1240d34cd17b543
#
_cell.length_a   1.000
_cell.length_b   1.000
_cell.length_c   1.000
_cell.angle_alpha   90.00
_cell.angle_beta   90.00
_cell.angle_gamma   90.00
#
_symmetry.space_group_name_H-M   'P 1'
#
loop_
_entity.id
_entity.type
_entity.pdbx_description
1 polymer ?
#
loop_
_entity_poly.entity_id
_entity_poly.type
_entity_poly.pdbx_seq_one_letter_code
_entity_poly.pdbx_strand_id
1 'polypeptide(L)'
;MLTILGGHGSNKDLLCDGVSRRGFLKVGGMALGGLSLGQLLELEAAAGTGSSHKALINIYLPGGPSHIDLWDLKPDAPSEIRGEFRPIKTNVPGMEICELFPKLAKIADKFSIVRSIVGAHGAHDGFQCMTGRTHGQQPPLGGWPALGSWVSKVQGPAAPGVPPHLSLMYSTGNRTWGEPGTGGFIGAAHSPIGLVARKGQSQGPGVD
;
A
#
# COMPACT_ATOMS: atom_id res chain seq x y z
N MET A 1 -12.12 -31.46 6.45
CA MET A 1 -13.19 -30.79 5.68
C MET A 1 -13.82 -29.72 6.56
N LEU A 2 -13.53 -28.47 6.29
CA LEU A 2 -14.06 -27.35 7.08
C LEU A 2 -15.43 -26.99 6.55
N THR A 3 -16.50 -27.34 7.27
CA THR A 3 -17.87 -26.96 6.89
C THR A 3 -18.25 -25.68 7.64
N ILE A 4 -18.25 -24.56 6.95
CA ILE A 4 -18.76 -23.31 7.50
C ILE A 4 -20.25 -23.28 7.21
N LEU A 5 -21.06 -23.56 8.24
CA LEU A 5 -22.52 -23.43 8.19
C LEU A 5 -22.87 -21.94 8.24
N GLY A 6 -23.21 -21.38 7.10
CA GLY A 6 -23.78 -20.03 6.98
C GLY A 6 -25.15 -20.13 6.33
N GLY A 7 -26.14 -19.50 6.95
CA GLY A 7 -27.53 -19.49 6.54
C GLY A 7 -27.77 -19.05 5.10
N HIS A 8 -28.97 -19.28 4.60
CA HIS A 8 -29.44 -18.96 3.24
C HIS A 8 -29.05 -17.55 2.82
N GLY A 9 -28.09 -17.49 1.87
CA GLY A 9 -27.53 -16.25 1.38
C GLY A 9 -28.51 -15.51 0.47
N SER A 10 -28.71 -14.25 0.75
CA SER A 10 -29.29 -13.31 -0.18
C SER A 10 -28.29 -13.10 -1.34
N ASN A 11 -28.79 -12.68 -2.50
CA ASN A 11 -28.06 -12.41 -3.75
C ASN A 11 -26.84 -11.44 -3.63
N LYS A 12 -26.48 -11.02 -2.41
CA LYS A 12 -25.37 -10.09 -2.10
C LYS A 12 -23.99 -10.74 -1.99
N ASP A 13 -23.90 -12.07 -2.05
CA ASP A 13 -22.64 -12.81 -1.89
C ASP A 13 -22.00 -13.26 -3.21
N LEU A 14 -22.52 -12.82 -4.34
CA LEU A 14 -21.97 -13.11 -5.66
C LEU A 14 -20.94 -12.03 -6.07
N LEU A 15 -19.84 -12.46 -6.68
CA LEU A 15 -18.95 -11.57 -7.42
C LEU A 15 -19.62 -11.13 -8.71
N CYS A 16 -19.13 -10.07 -9.35
CA CYS A 16 -19.72 -9.49 -10.58
C CYS A 16 -19.85 -10.49 -11.75
N ASP A 17 -19.12 -11.57 -11.70
CA ASP A 17 -19.13 -12.71 -12.67
C ASP A 17 -20.10 -13.84 -12.30
N GLY A 18 -20.92 -13.65 -11.26
CA GLY A 18 -21.88 -14.65 -10.80
C GLY A 18 -21.30 -15.78 -9.94
N VAL A 19 -20.00 -15.76 -9.65
CA VAL A 19 -19.35 -16.76 -8.80
C VAL A 19 -19.48 -16.34 -7.33
N SER A 20 -19.99 -17.25 -6.48
CA SER A 20 -20.02 -16.97 -5.05
C SER A 20 -18.60 -16.95 -4.45
N ARG A 21 -18.35 -16.05 -3.47
CA ARG A 21 -17.06 -16.01 -2.74
C ARG A 21 -16.65 -17.38 -2.19
N ARG A 22 -17.62 -18.17 -1.74
CA ARG A 22 -17.41 -19.55 -1.28
C ARG A 22 -17.05 -20.49 -2.43
N GLY A 23 -17.66 -20.31 -3.62
CA GLY A 23 -17.33 -21.05 -4.84
C GLY A 23 -15.90 -20.76 -5.31
N PHE A 24 -15.50 -19.50 -5.29
CA PHE A 24 -14.15 -19.08 -5.61
C PHE A 24 -13.10 -19.73 -4.70
N LEU A 25 -13.35 -19.74 -3.37
CA LEU A 25 -12.45 -20.38 -2.41
C LEU A 25 -12.40 -21.90 -2.57
N LYS A 26 -13.50 -22.55 -2.95
CA LYS A 26 -13.53 -23.99 -3.24
C LYS A 26 -12.75 -24.35 -4.50
N VAL A 27 -12.93 -23.57 -5.57
CA VAL A 27 -12.22 -23.77 -6.83
C VAL A 27 -10.71 -23.53 -6.66
N GLY A 28 -10.32 -22.47 -5.93
CA GLY A 28 -8.93 -22.21 -5.60
C GLY A 28 -8.28 -23.34 -4.79
N GLY A 29 -9.03 -23.93 -3.83
CA GLY A 29 -8.54 -25.06 -3.04
C GLY A 29 -8.40 -26.36 -3.82
N MET A 30 -9.26 -26.59 -4.82
CA MET A 30 -9.21 -27.81 -5.67
C MET A 30 -8.16 -27.72 -6.78
N ALA A 31 -7.93 -26.54 -7.33
CA ALA A 31 -6.97 -26.31 -8.42
C ALA A 31 -5.50 -26.53 -8.00
N LEU A 32 -5.20 -26.48 -6.71
CA LEU A 32 -3.86 -26.67 -6.16
C LEU A 32 -3.66 -28.06 -5.50
N GLY A 33 -4.38 -29.08 -5.96
CA GLY A 33 -4.20 -30.44 -5.45
C GLY A 33 -4.69 -30.66 -4.02
N GLY A 34 -5.67 -29.88 -3.58
CA GLY A 34 -6.27 -29.99 -2.26
C GLY A 34 -5.62 -29.17 -1.15
N LEU A 35 -4.55 -28.43 -1.45
CA LEU A 35 -3.93 -27.51 -0.50
C LEU A 35 -4.77 -26.22 -0.36
N SER A 36 -5.09 -25.83 0.86
CA SER A 36 -5.66 -24.52 1.14
C SER A 36 -4.56 -23.45 1.08
N LEU A 37 -4.96 -22.19 0.84
CA LEU A 37 -4.02 -21.07 0.88
C LEU A 37 -3.27 -21.02 2.24
N GLY A 38 -3.96 -21.33 3.35
CA GLY A 38 -3.34 -21.42 4.67
C GLY A 38 -2.24 -22.48 4.73
N GLN A 39 -2.50 -23.68 4.22
CA GLN A 39 -1.50 -24.75 4.16
C GLN A 39 -0.33 -24.41 3.22
N LEU A 40 -0.59 -23.73 2.11
CA LEU A 40 0.47 -23.25 1.22
C LEU A 40 1.39 -22.26 1.95
N LEU A 41 0.82 -21.29 2.65
CA LEU A 41 1.57 -20.30 3.43
C LEU A 41 2.35 -20.94 4.60
N GLU A 42 1.78 -21.96 5.25
CA GLU A 42 2.48 -22.73 6.28
C GLU A 42 3.65 -23.54 5.69
N LEU A 43 3.45 -24.17 4.54
CA LEU A 43 4.51 -24.90 3.83
C LEU A 43 5.62 -23.98 3.34
N GLU A 44 5.27 -22.81 2.81
CA GLU A 44 6.26 -21.78 2.44
C GLU A 44 7.07 -21.30 3.64
N ALA A 45 6.41 -21.06 4.78
CA ALA A 45 7.06 -20.67 6.01
C ALA A 45 7.98 -21.79 6.57
N ALA A 46 7.51 -23.04 6.54
CA ALA A 46 8.27 -24.20 7.01
C ALA A 46 9.46 -24.54 6.10
N ALA A 47 9.31 -24.35 4.79
CA ALA A 47 10.37 -24.59 3.82
C ALA A 47 11.47 -23.51 3.81
N GLY A 48 11.29 -22.41 4.57
CA GLY A 48 12.21 -21.28 4.54
C GLY A 48 12.28 -20.59 3.16
N THR A 49 11.38 -20.96 2.23
CA THR A 49 11.28 -20.37 0.90
C THR A 49 10.59 -19.00 0.93
N GLY A 50 10.10 -18.59 2.10
CA GLY A 50 9.44 -17.32 2.36
C GLY A 50 10.35 -16.08 2.32
N SER A 51 11.64 -16.21 1.99
CA SER A 51 12.43 -15.07 1.56
C SER A 51 12.06 -14.77 0.10
N SER A 52 10.84 -14.32 -0.14
CA SER A 52 10.54 -13.71 -1.43
C SER A 52 11.52 -12.54 -1.54
N HIS A 53 12.31 -12.51 -2.59
CA HIS A 53 13.16 -11.35 -2.92
C HIS A 53 12.33 -10.09 -3.22
N LYS A 54 11.11 -10.04 -2.71
CA LYS A 54 10.16 -8.92 -2.88
C LYS A 54 10.44 -7.87 -1.83
N ALA A 55 10.51 -6.64 -2.27
CA ALA A 55 10.59 -5.48 -1.40
C ALA A 55 9.32 -4.65 -1.52
N LEU A 56 8.90 -4.06 -0.40
CA LEU A 56 7.84 -3.07 -0.37
C LEU A 56 8.46 -1.69 -0.28
N ILE A 57 8.15 -0.83 -1.24
CA ILE A 57 8.50 0.58 -1.23
C ILE A 57 7.20 1.37 -1.12
N ASN A 58 7.00 2.05 0.01
CA ASN A 58 5.87 2.95 0.21
C ASN A 58 6.33 4.38 -0.04
N ILE A 59 5.77 5.03 -1.06
CA ILE A 59 6.07 6.43 -1.38
C ILE A 59 4.87 7.26 -0.92
N TYR A 60 5.08 8.00 0.16
CA TYR A 60 4.09 8.91 0.70
C TYR A 60 4.32 10.33 0.17
N LEU A 61 3.28 10.92 -0.37
CA LEU A 61 3.27 12.28 -0.90
C LEU A 61 2.30 13.13 -0.06
N PRO A 62 2.80 13.94 0.88
CA PRO A 62 1.97 14.61 1.90
C PRO A 62 1.16 15.80 1.39
N GLY A 63 1.11 16.04 0.10
CA GLY A 63 0.37 17.14 -0.51
C GLY A 63 1.07 17.67 -1.75
N GLY A 64 0.42 18.58 -2.47
CA GLY A 64 0.89 19.09 -3.75
C GLY A 64 0.39 18.28 -4.94
N PRO A 65 0.66 16.98 -5.09
CA PRO A 65 0.11 16.20 -6.22
C PRO A 65 -1.41 16.07 -6.10
N SER A 66 -2.13 16.76 -6.98
CA SER A 66 -3.59 16.69 -7.06
C SER A 66 -4.02 15.41 -7.78
N HIS A 67 -5.01 14.70 -7.26
CA HIS A 67 -5.59 13.53 -7.94
C HIS A 67 -6.20 13.89 -9.29
N ILE A 68 -6.84 15.05 -9.39
CA ILE A 68 -7.50 15.54 -10.60
C ILE A 68 -6.46 15.83 -11.69
N ASP A 69 -5.25 16.22 -11.31
CA ASP A 69 -4.19 16.56 -12.25
C ASP A 69 -3.33 15.35 -12.64
N LEU A 70 -3.41 14.24 -11.92
CA LEU A 70 -2.50 13.12 -12.12
C LEU A 70 -3.18 11.80 -12.50
N TRP A 71 -4.02 11.26 -11.61
CA TRP A 71 -4.52 9.90 -11.72
C TRP A 71 -6.02 9.79 -11.97
N ASP A 72 -6.76 10.84 -11.67
CA ASP A 72 -8.22 10.86 -11.75
C ASP A 72 -8.72 12.12 -12.46
N LEU A 73 -8.19 12.38 -13.65
CA LEU A 73 -8.59 13.48 -14.49
C LEU A 73 -10.08 13.38 -14.82
N LYS A 74 -10.73 14.54 -14.87
CA LYS A 74 -12.17 14.69 -15.15
C LYS A 74 -12.36 15.45 -16.46
N PRO A 75 -12.02 14.88 -17.65
CA PRO A 75 -12.00 15.62 -18.91
C PRO A 75 -13.36 16.24 -19.30
N ASP A 76 -14.44 15.59 -18.88
CA ASP A 76 -15.81 16.03 -19.18
C ASP A 76 -16.38 17.00 -18.14
N ALA A 77 -15.63 17.30 -17.07
CA ALA A 77 -16.04 18.28 -16.07
C ALA A 77 -15.83 19.72 -16.56
N PRO A 78 -16.54 20.71 -15.98
CA PRO A 78 -16.30 22.12 -16.23
C PRO A 78 -14.82 22.50 -16.00
N SER A 79 -14.37 23.56 -16.68
CA SER A 79 -12.97 24.03 -16.65
C SER A 79 -12.44 24.30 -15.23
N GLU A 80 -13.33 24.74 -14.34
CA GLU A 80 -13.03 25.06 -12.94
C GLU A 80 -12.71 23.81 -12.10
N ILE A 81 -13.06 22.61 -12.61
CA ILE A 81 -12.88 21.32 -11.90
C ILE A 81 -11.81 20.47 -12.57
N ARG A 82 -11.80 20.40 -13.90
CA ARG A 82 -10.99 19.41 -14.65
C ARG A 82 -9.48 19.63 -14.61
N GLY A 83 -9.01 20.79 -14.17
CA GLY A 83 -7.59 21.14 -14.17
C GLY A 83 -7.05 21.48 -15.58
N GLU A 84 -5.75 21.73 -15.66
CA GLU A 84 -5.07 22.17 -16.90
C GLU A 84 -4.59 21.00 -17.77
N PHE A 85 -4.29 19.86 -17.14
CA PHE A 85 -3.69 18.71 -17.80
C PHE A 85 -4.72 17.84 -18.50
N ARG A 86 -4.27 17.15 -19.54
CA ARG A 86 -5.11 16.27 -20.35
C ARG A 86 -4.79 14.80 -20.09
N PRO A 87 -5.81 13.93 -20.22
CA PRO A 87 -5.59 12.48 -20.15
C PRO A 87 -4.90 11.98 -21.43
N ILE A 88 -3.98 11.03 -21.26
CA ILE A 88 -3.41 10.23 -22.34
C ILE A 88 -3.78 8.77 -22.16
N LYS A 89 -3.97 8.07 -23.26
CA LYS A 89 -4.21 6.62 -23.27
C LYS A 89 -3.00 5.86 -22.76
N THR A 90 -3.26 4.78 -22.04
CA THR A 90 -2.22 3.87 -21.58
C THR A 90 -2.18 2.60 -22.45
N ASN A 91 -1.25 1.69 -22.14
CA ASN A 91 -1.22 0.35 -22.75
C ASN A 91 -2.36 -0.57 -22.22
N VAL A 92 -3.18 -0.10 -21.27
CA VAL A 92 -4.37 -0.81 -20.78
C VAL A 92 -5.61 -0.12 -21.31
N PRO A 93 -6.45 -0.82 -22.10
CA PRO A 93 -7.69 -0.25 -22.62
C PRO A 93 -8.61 0.29 -21.52
N GLY A 94 -9.10 1.52 -21.68
CA GLY A 94 -9.97 2.19 -20.71
C GLY A 94 -9.26 2.83 -19.52
N MET A 95 -7.94 2.68 -19.41
CA MET A 95 -7.15 3.39 -18.41
C MET A 95 -6.47 4.61 -19.04
N GLU A 96 -6.73 5.76 -18.47
CA GLU A 96 -6.09 7.02 -18.85
C GLU A 96 -5.46 7.67 -17.63
N ILE A 97 -4.33 8.34 -17.83
CA ILE A 97 -3.58 9.09 -16.82
C ILE A 97 -3.11 10.42 -17.38
N CYS A 98 -2.56 11.28 -16.54
CA CYS A 98 -2.05 12.59 -16.94
C CYS A 98 -0.98 12.50 -18.05
N GLU A 99 -1.03 13.44 -18.98
CA GLU A 99 -0.05 13.59 -20.08
C GLU A 99 1.39 13.78 -19.61
N LEU A 100 1.61 14.20 -18.36
CA LEU A 100 2.94 14.32 -17.76
C LEU A 100 3.57 12.96 -17.44
N PHE A 101 2.82 11.86 -17.59
CA PHE A 101 3.29 10.51 -17.28
C PHE A 101 3.44 9.58 -18.50
N PRO A 102 4.09 9.99 -19.60
CA PRO A 102 4.15 9.18 -20.82
C PRO A 102 4.92 7.85 -20.62
N LYS A 103 5.84 7.79 -19.66
CA LYS A 103 6.57 6.57 -19.32
C LYS A 103 5.69 5.61 -18.51
N LEU A 104 4.90 6.11 -17.56
CA LEU A 104 3.96 5.30 -16.79
C LEU A 104 2.82 4.78 -17.67
N ALA A 105 2.34 5.58 -18.61
CA ALA A 105 1.32 5.15 -19.57
C ALA A 105 1.71 3.88 -20.34
N LYS A 106 3.00 3.69 -20.62
CA LYS A 106 3.53 2.51 -21.33
C LYS A 106 3.61 1.24 -20.47
N ILE A 107 3.53 1.37 -19.16
CA ILE A 107 3.64 0.26 -18.20
C ILE A 107 2.43 0.18 -17.27
N ALA A 108 1.29 0.71 -17.69
CA ALA A 108 0.08 0.74 -16.87
C ALA A 108 -0.45 -0.67 -16.54
N ASP A 109 -0.08 -1.67 -17.32
CA ASP A 109 -0.32 -3.10 -17.02
C ASP A 109 0.44 -3.62 -15.78
N LYS A 110 1.36 -2.84 -15.22
CA LYS A 110 2.16 -3.21 -14.04
C LYS A 110 1.66 -2.60 -12.73
N PHE A 111 0.66 -1.71 -12.77
CA PHE A 111 0.13 -1.07 -11.58
C PHE A 111 -1.39 -0.92 -11.61
N SER A 112 -1.97 -0.65 -10.46
CA SER A 112 -3.39 -0.37 -10.31
C SER A 112 -3.61 1.01 -9.72
N ILE A 113 -4.69 1.68 -10.13
CA ILE A 113 -5.11 2.96 -9.59
C ILE A 113 -6.39 2.75 -8.80
N VAL A 114 -6.37 3.10 -7.52
CA VAL A 114 -7.57 3.07 -6.67
C VAL A 114 -8.06 4.50 -6.49
N ARG A 115 -9.16 4.84 -7.17
CA ARG A 115 -9.73 6.21 -7.20
C ARG A 115 -10.85 6.43 -6.19
N SER A 116 -11.45 5.37 -5.67
CA SER A 116 -12.66 5.40 -4.83
C SER A 116 -12.38 5.17 -3.35
N ILE A 117 -11.25 5.65 -2.85
CA ILE A 117 -10.92 5.59 -1.43
C ILE A 117 -11.77 6.60 -0.67
N VAL A 118 -12.44 6.14 0.40
CA VAL A 118 -13.24 6.98 1.29
C VAL A 118 -12.69 6.93 2.72
N GLY A 119 -13.03 7.93 3.53
CA GLY A 119 -12.61 7.98 4.94
C GLY A 119 -11.19 8.50 5.13
N ALA A 120 -10.62 9.16 4.13
CA ALA A 120 -9.35 9.84 4.27
C ALA A 120 -9.49 11.01 5.27
N HIS A 121 -8.52 11.09 6.19
CA HIS A 121 -8.40 12.22 7.10
C HIS A 121 -7.72 13.39 6.36
N GLY A 122 -8.18 14.61 6.63
CA GLY A 122 -7.56 15.81 6.06
C GLY A 122 -6.19 16.13 6.68
N ALA A 123 -5.65 17.28 6.31
CA ALA A 123 -4.44 17.87 6.91
C ALA A 123 -3.13 17.09 6.72
N HIS A 124 -2.95 16.45 5.55
CA HIS A 124 -1.70 15.75 5.18
C HIS A 124 -1.30 14.64 6.18
N ASP A 125 -2.28 13.87 6.65
CA ASP A 125 -2.07 12.89 7.70
C ASP A 125 -1.32 11.65 7.21
N GLY A 126 -0.01 11.63 7.44
CA GLY A 126 0.85 10.49 7.16
C GLY A 126 0.53 9.26 8.00
N PHE A 127 0.01 9.44 9.21
CA PHE A 127 -0.30 8.35 10.12
C PHE A 127 -1.34 7.38 9.52
N GLN A 128 -2.41 7.91 8.94
CA GLN A 128 -3.43 7.07 8.31
C GLN A 128 -2.88 6.31 7.10
N CYS A 129 -2.04 6.95 6.29
CA CYS A 129 -1.41 6.29 5.14
C CYS A 129 -0.44 5.18 5.56
N MET A 130 0.19 5.30 6.72
CA MET A 130 1.15 4.33 7.25
C MET A 130 0.48 3.19 8.02
N THR A 131 -0.62 3.46 8.74
CA THR A 131 -1.25 2.49 9.65
C THR A 131 -2.61 1.98 9.19
N GLY A 132 -3.27 2.68 8.26
CA GLY A 132 -4.68 2.46 7.91
C GLY A 132 -5.66 2.92 8.99
N ARG A 133 -5.20 3.70 9.98
CA ARG A 133 -6.01 4.16 11.12
C ARG A 133 -5.98 5.66 11.25
N THR A 134 -7.07 6.26 11.67
CA THR A 134 -7.11 7.69 12.00
C THR A 134 -6.61 7.94 13.41
N HIS A 135 -6.11 9.14 13.68
CA HIS A 135 -5.71 9.56 15.03
C HIS A 135 -6.86 9.50 16.06
N GLY A 136 -8.12 9.65 15.60
CA GLY A 136 -9.29 9.57 16.46
C GLY A 136 -9.64 8.14 16.91
N GLN A 137 -9.06 7.13 16.31
CA GLN A 137 -9.25 5.74 16.73
C GLN A 137 -8.34 5.44 17.91
N GLN A 138 -8.93 5.07 19.05
CA GLN A 138 -8.17 4.72 20.23
C GLN A 138 -7.21 3.57 19.94
N PRO A 139 -5.88 3.78 20.08
CA PRO A 139 -4.91 2.75 19.80
C PRO A 139 -4.89 1.70 20.92
N PRO A 140 -4.59 0.44 20.59
CA PRO A 140 -4.25 -0.55 21.61
C PRO A 140 -2.97 -0.15 22.35
N LEU A 141 -2.70 -0.84 23.47
CA LEU A 141 -1.45 -0.66 24.18
C LEU A 141 -0.26 -0.91 23.23
N GLY A 142 0.65 0.06 23.15
CA GLY A 142 1.78 0.05 22.22
C GLY A 142 1.54 0.80 20.91
N GLY A 143 0.29 1.17 20.58
CA GLY A 143 -0.04 1.92 19.38
C GLY A 143 -0.30 1.07 18.13
N TRP A 144 -0.65 1.71 17.03
CA TRP A 144 -0.89 1.05 15.74
C TRP A 144 0.42 0.83 14.98
N PRO A 145 0.69 -0.41 14.51
CA PRO A 145 1.88 -0.68 13.70
C PRO A 145 1.79 -0.05 12.32
N ALA A 146 2.92 0.45 11.83
CA ALA A 146 3.05 0.88 10.45
C ALA A 146 3.04 -0.32 9.47
N LEU A 147 2.67 -0.08 8.21
CA LEU A 147 2.63 -1.09 7.16
C LEU A 147 3.97 -1.86 7.05
N GLY A 148 5.10 -1.15 7.01
CA GLY A 148 6.42 -1.78 6.96
C GLY A 148 6.75 -2.61 8.20
N SER A 149 6.19 -2.28 9.35
CA SER A 149 6.34 -3.07 10.58
C SER A 149 5.62 -4.42 10.48
N TRP A 150 4.46 -4.45 9.85
CA TRP A 150 3.78 -5.72 9.53
C TRP A 150 4.58 -6.57 8.56
N VAL A 151 5.13 -5.97 7.50
CA VAL A 151 6.01 -6.68 6.56
C VAL A 151 7.24 -7.23 7.27
N SER A 152 7.87 -6.44 8.11
CA SER A 152 8.99 -6.87 8.96
C SER A 152 8.61 -8.07 9.86
N LYS A 153 7.41 -8.06 10.44
CA LYS A 153 6.92 -9.15 11.29
C LYS A 153 6.69 -10.44 10.52
N VAL A 154 6.15 -10.34 9.31
CA VAL A 154 5.77 -11.51 8.50
C VAL A 154 6.96 -12.09 7.73
N GLN A 155 7.80 -11.24 7.16
CA GLN A 155 8.90 -11.68 6.28
C GLN A 155 10.27 -11.72 6.97
N GLY A 156 10.46 -10.94 8.02
CA GLY A 156 11.77 -10.76 8.64
C GLY A 156 12.77 -9.99 7.77
N PRO A 157 14.05 -10.00 8.13
CA PRO A 157 15.13 -9.37 7.37
C PRO A 157 15.47 -10.19 6.12
N ALA A 158 15.81 -9.50 5.02
CA ALA A 158 16.25 -10.14 3.77
C ALA A 158 17.59 -10.86 3.91
N ALA A 159 18.44 -10.41 4.83
CA ALA A 159 19.73 -11.03 5.17
C ALA A 159 20.11 -10.66 6.62
N PRO A 160 20.97 -11.47 7.28
CA PRO A 160 21.50 -11.14 8.59
C PRO A 160 22.16 -9.75 8.61
N GLY A 161 21.81 -8.92 9.59
CA GLY A 161 22.34 -7.56 9.72
C GLY A 161 21.68 -6.50 8.85
N VAL A 162 20.76 -6.86 7.94
CA VAL A 162 19.99 -5.91 7.16
C VAL A 162 18.69 -5.57 7.88
N PRO A 163 18.42 -4.29 8.19
CA PRO A 163 17.16 -3.90 8.80
C PRO A 163 15.98 -4.25 7.90
N PRO A 164 14.94 -4.94 8.40
CA PRO A 164 13.79 -5.33 7.59
C PRO A 164 12.86 -4.16 7.25
N HIS A 165 12.96 -3.05 7.98
CA HIS A 165 12.13 -1.86 7.80
C HIS A 165 12.95 -0.59 7.95
N LEU A 166 13.02 0.17 6.87
CA LEU A 166 13.67 1.48 6.81
C LEU A 166 12.63 2.56 6.52
N SER A 167 12.75 3.70 7.15
CA SER A 167 11.99 4.91 6.83
C SER A 167 12.95 6.03 6.42
N LEU A 168 12.81 6.48 5.19
CA LEU A 168 13.56 7.60 4.65
C LEU A 168 12.70 8.84 4.79
N MET A 169 13.09 9.73 5.67
CA MET A 169 12.36 10.96 5.92
C MET A 169 13.28 12.15 5.88
N TYR A 170 12.69 13.28 5.53
CA TYR A 170 13.35 14.52 5.80
C TYR A 170 12.60 15.28 6.88
N SER A 171 13.32 16.04 7.71
CA SER A 171 12.71 16.77 8.80
C SER A 171 11.77 17.85 8.27
N THR A 172 10.48 17.69 8.54
CA THR A 172 9.47 18.72 8.31
C THR A 172 9.18 19.44 9.63
N GLY A 173 8.77 20.69 9.56
CA GLY A 173 8.30 21.42 10.75
C GLY A 173 7.00 20.86 11.34
N ASN A 174 6.34 19.95 10.63
CA ASN A 174 5.08 19.35 11.02
C ASN A 174 5.22 17.82 11.08
N ARG A 175 5.07 17.25 12.27
CA ARG A 175 5.20 15.79 12.51
C ARG A 175 4.22 14.97 11.71
N THR A 176 3.01 15.46 11.47
CA THR A 176 1.99 14.69 10.73
C THR A 176 2.35 14.44 9.28
N TRP A 177 3.23 15.23 8.69
CA TRP A 177 3.62 15.13 7.29
C TRP A 177 4.71 14.11 7.03
N GLY A 178 5.33 13.59 8.06
CA GLY A 178 6.48 12.76 7.87
C GLY A 178 6.76 11.82 9.04
N GLU A 179 5.74 11.24 9.64
CA GLU A 179 5.94 10.28 10.72
C GLU A 179 6.36 8.91 10.15
N PRO A 180 7.51 8.36 10.58
CA PRO A 180 8.00 7.09 10.07
C PRO A 180 7.12 5.91 10.49
N GLY A 181 6.23 6.12 11.44
CA GLY A 181 5.48 5.09 12.10
C GLY A 181 6.30 4.35 13.16
N THR A 182 5.69 3.37 13.77
CA THR A 182 6.29 2.54 14.82
C THR A 182 5.94 1.07 14.63
N GLY A 183 6.59 0.20 15.41
CA GLY A 183 6.20 -1.20 15.53
C GLY A 183 4.86 -1.41 16.22
N GLY A 184 4.35 -0.39 16.91
CA GLY A 184 3.10 -0.47 17.62
C GLY A 184 3.05 -1.69 18.57
N PHE A 185 1.86 -2.27 18.69
CA PHE A 185 1.64 -3.44 19.55
C PHE A 185 2.36 -4.72 19.09
N ILE A 186 2.92 -4.76 17.89
CA ILE A 186 3.71 -5.92 17.43
C ILE A 186 5.17 -5.90 17.90
N GLY A 187 5.59 -4.79 18.50
CA GLY A 187 6.85 -4.67 19.22
C GLY A 187 7.91 -3.80 18.53
N ALA A 188 8.80 -3.26 19.36
CA ALA A 188 9.86 -2.34 18.93
C ALA A 188 10.85 -2.96 17.92
N ALA A 189 11.03 -4.28 17.96
CA ALA A 189 11.89 -5.00 17.00
C ALA A 189 11.46 -4.86 15.54
N HIS A 190 10.20 -4.49 15.29
CA HIS A 190 9.64 -4.28 13.97
C HIS A 190 9.46 -2.79 13.63
N SER A 191 9.92 -1.89 14.51
CA SER A 191 9.90 -0.46 14.23
C SER A 191 10.87 -0.11 13.09
N PRO A 192 10.56 0.93 12.30
CA PRO A 192 11.47 1.40 11.27
C PRO A 192 12.75 1.97 11.87
N ILE A 193 13.86 1.72 11.20
CA ILE A 193 15.08 2.51 11.40
C ILE A 193 14.91 3.78 10.56
N GLY A 194 14.79 4.92 11.25
CA GLY A 194 14.61 6.21 10.60
C GLY A 194 15.94 6.79 10.12
N LEU A 195 16.04 7.08 8.84
CA LEU A 195 17.12 7.87 8.26
C LEU A 195 16.54 9.26 7.94
N VAL A 196 16.96 10.26 8.70
CA VAL A 196 16.46 11.63 8.58
C VAL A 196 17.51 12.52 7.93
N ALA A 197 17.21 13.05 6.74
CA ALA A 197 18.02 14.09 6.14
C ALA A 197 17.79 15.42 6.88
N ARG A 198 18.87 16.03 7.37
CA ARG A 198 18.80 17.36 7.99
C ARG A 198 18.98 18.44 6.92
N LYS A 199 18.13 19.46 6.98
CA LYS A 199 18.27 20.67 6.16
C LYS A 199 19.61 21.34 6.50
N GLY A 200 20.54 21.40 5.55
CA GLY A 200 21.85 22.07 5.73
C GLY A 200 23.07 21.17 5.57
N GLN A 201 22.94 19.85 5.39
CA GLN A 201 24.08 18.97 5.11
C GLN A 201 24.24 18.63 3.62
N SER A 202 23.66 19.41 2.73
CA SER A 202 23.84 19.25 1.26
C SER A 202 25.03 20.05 0.72
N GLN A 203 26.01 20.39 1.55
CA GLN A 203 27.32 20.79 1.05
C GLN A 203 28.19 19.55 1.01
N GLY A 204 28.02 18.76 -0.05
CA GLY A 204 29.11 17.91 -0.51
C GLY A 204 30.33 18.78 -0.79
N PRO A 205 31.55 18.25 -0.65
CA PRO A 205 32.76 19.01 -0.97
C PRO A 205 32.64 19.52 -2.41
N GLY A 206 32.77 20.86 -2.54
CA GLY A 206 32.81 21.48 -3.85
C GLY A 206 33.87 20.79 -4.67
N VAL A 207 33.50 20.36 -5.86
CA VAL A 207 34.44 19.98 -6.88
C VAL A 207 34.83 21.30 -7.52
N ASP A 208 36.01 21.83 -7.13
CA ASP A 208 36.68 22.91 -7.82
C ASP A 208 37.09 22.46 -9.22
#